data_a82bae8c0180db19ef6f0ccb903828e1
#
_entry.id   a82bae8c0180db19ef6f0ccb903828e1
#
_cell.length_a   1.000
_cell.length_b   1.000
_cell.length_c   1.000
_cell.angle_alpha   90.00
_cell.angle_beta   90.00
_cell.angle_gamma   90.00
#
_symmetry.space_group_name_H-M   'P 1'
#
loop_
_entity.id
_entity.type
_entity.pdbx_description
1 polymer ?
#
loop_
_entity_poly.entity_id
_entity_poly.type
_entity_poly.pdbx_seq_one_letter_code
_entity_poly.pdbx_strand_id
1 'polypeptide(L)'
;MSDSQTPPSNNENAADPNKPLKDLSDMQTLVSLCKRRGFIFQSSEIYGGINSCWDYGPLGVEIKLAVKDAWWKAMTHQHDDVEGVDASILMHPRVWEASGHVANFTDPLVD
;
A
#
# COMPACT_ATOMS: atom_id res chain seq x y z
N MET A 1 28.50 49.52 -25.67
CA MET A 1 28.05 48.24 -26.24
C MET A 1 27.99 47.26 -25.10
N SER A 2 26.81 47.13 -24.50
CA SER A 2 26.57 46.26 -23.35
C SER A 2 25.58 45.20 -23.81
N ASP A 3 26.06 43.98 -23.99
CA ASP A 3 25.22 42.82 -24.27
C ASP A 3 24.64 42.33 -22.94
N SER A 4 23.36 42.59 -22.75
CA SER A 4 22.56 41.98 -21.68
C SER A 4 22.01 40.65 -22.15
N GLN A 5 22.66 39.57 -21.78
CA GLN A 5 22.11 38.22 -21.95
C GLN A 5 21.10 37.92 -20.82
N THR A 6 19.85 37.84 -21.21
CA THR A 6 18.76 37.28 -20.39
C THR A 6 18.91 35.75 -20.31
N PRO A 7 18.90 35.11 -19.14
CA PRO A 7 18.94 33.68 -19.07
C PRO A 7 17.59 33.08 -19.51
N PRO A 8 17.58 31.90 -20.17
CA PRO A 8 16.35 31.26 -20.58
C PRO A 8 15.58 30.73 -19.36
N SER A 9 14.33 31.12 -19.24
CA SER A 9 13.40 30.60 -18.24
C SER A 9 12.92 29.23 -18.68
N ASN A 10 13.61 28.18 -18.25
CA ASN A 10 13.13 26.84 -18.43
C ASN A 10 12.19 26.48 -17.27
N ASN A 11 10.92 26.76 -17.42
CA ASN A 11 9.87 26.25 -16.56
C ASN A 11 9.10 25.14 -17.32
N GLU A 12 9.82 24.07 -17.69
CA GLU A 12 9.26 22.91 -18.40
C GLU A 12 8.61 21.87 -17.49
N ASN A 13 8.37 22.17 -16.22
CA ASN A 13 7.78 21.21 -15.26
C ASN A 13 6.35 21.57 -14.81
N ALA A 14 5.61 22.34 -15.58
CA ALA A 14 4.17 22.42 -15.38
C ALA A 14 3.53 21.15 -15.99
N ALA A 15 3.28 20.15 -15.14
CA ALA A 15 2.56 18.95 -15.55
C ALA A 15 1.18 19.36 -16.07
N ASP A 16 0.93 19.19 -17.36
CA ASP A 16 -0.37 19.36 -18.00
C ASP A 16 -1.39 18.42 -17.33
N PRO A 17 -2.43 18.94 -16.65
CA PRO A 17 -3.41 18.11 -15.97
C PRO A 17 -4.26 17.24 -16.93
N ASN A 18 -4.23 17.53 -18.24
CA ASN A 18 -4.96 16.79 -19.28
C ASN A 18 -4.08 15.83 -20.08
N LYS A 19 -2.80 15.75 -19.78
CA LYS A 19 -1.93 14.77 -20.45
C LYS A 19 -2.35 13.37 -20.01
N PRO A 20 -2.75 12.47 -20.94
CA PRO A 20 -3.06 11.10 -20.55
C PRO A 20 -1.86 10.53 -19.80
N LEU A 21 -2.12 9.95 -18.63
CA LEU A 21 -1.12 9.31 -17.78
C LEU A 21 -0.32 8.34 -18.64
N LYS A 22 0.83 8.78 -19.09
CA LYS A 22 1.75 7.97 -19.86
C LYS A 22 2.21 6.86 -18.94
N ASP A 23 1.64 5.67 -19.19
CA ASP A 23 2.09 4.39 -18.73
C ASP A 23 2.46 4.32 -17.23
N LEU A 24 1.47 3.98 -16.39
CA LEU A 24 1.68 3.62 -14.97
C LEU A 24 2.49 2.30 -14.81
N SER A 25 3.09 1.80 -15.89
CA SER A 25 3.96 0.63 -15.87
C SER A 25 5.29 0.90 -15.16
N ASP A 26 5.69 2.18 -14.99
CA ASP A 26 6.86 2.52 -14.21
C ASP A 26 6.53 2.58 -12.73
N MET A 27 7.04 1.62 -11.96
CA MET A 27 6.87 1.53 -10.51
C MET A 27 7.30 2.80 -9.78
N GLN A 28 8.35 3.47 -10.23
CA GLN A 28 8.83 4.70 -9.59
C GLN A 28 7.83 5.85 -9.75
N THR A 29 7.22 5.97 -10.92
CA THR A 29 6.17 6.95 -11.18
C THR A 29 4.94 6.68 -10.32
N LEU A 30 4.54 5.41 -10.19
CA LEU A 30 3.43 5.00 -9.32
C LEU A 30 3.69 5.32 -7.85
N VAL A 31 4.86 4.95 -7.33
CA VAL A 31 5.25 5.24 -5.94
C VAL A 31 5.27 6.74 -5.67
N SER A 32 5.84 7.54 -6.60
CA SER A 32 5.86 9.00 -6.49
C SER A 32 4.44 9.60 -6.47
N LEU A 33 3.54 9.09 -7.30
CA LEU A 33 2.13 9.51 -7.31
C LEU A 33 1.45 9.18 -5.98
N CYS A 34 1.61 7.95 -5.49
CA CYS A 34 1.01 7.49 -4.23
C CYS A 34 1.46 8.34 -3.04
N LYS A 35 2.73 8.67 -2.94
CA LYS A 35 3.27 9.54 -1.90
C LYS A 35 2.66 10.95 -1.97
N ARG A 36 2.72 11.58 -3.13
CA ARG A 36 2.24 12.96 -3.31
C ARG A 36 0.75 13.12 -3.08
N ARG A 37 -0.03 12.09 -3.35
CA ARG A 37 -1.50 12.12 -3.21
C ARG A 37 -1.98 11.57 -1.87
N GLY A 38 -1.10 11.10 -1.01
CA GLY A 38 -1.45 10.57 0.30
C GLY A 38 -2.18 9.22 0.22
N PHE A 39 -1.79 8.36 -0.71
CA PHE A 39 -2.27 6.99 -0.78
C PHE A 39 -1.47 6.07 0.13
N ILE A 40 -0.18 5.98 -0.11
CA ILE A 40 0.71 5.07 0.62
C ILE A 40 2.12 5.65 0.65
N PHE A 41 2.82 5.45 1.74
CA PHE A 41 4.20 5.85 1.94
C PHE A 41 4.88 4.89 2.90
N GLN A 42 6.20 4.89 2.91
CA GLN A 42 6.98 4.01 3.78
C GLN A 42 6.77 4.39 5.25
N SER A 43 6.53 3.40 6.09
CA SER A 43 6.40 3.62 7.54
C SER A 43 7.68 4.18 8.12
N SER A 44 7.54 5.12 9.05
CA SER A 44 8.68 5.81 9.68
C SER A 44 9.63 6.52 8.70
N GLU A 45 9.11 7.03 7.59
CA GLU A 45 9.90 7.63 6.50
C GLU A 45 10.80 8.77 6.97
N ILE A 46 10.38 9.56 7.97
CA ILE A 46 11.18 10.65 8.55
C ILE A 46 12.47 10.17 9.23
N TYR A 47 12.54 8.90 9.58
CA TYR A 47 13.73 8.26 10.18
C TYR A 47 14.46 7.33 9.21
N GLY A 48 14.18 7.44 7.90
CA GLY A 48 14.77 6.60 6.86
C GLY A 48 13.89 5.42 6.43
N GLY A 49 12.74 5.23 7.08
CA GLY A 49 11.79 4.20 6.75
C GLY A 49 12.16 2.79 7.25
N ILE A 50 11.19 1.90 7.23
CA ILE A 50 11.36 0.48 7.54
C ILE A 50 11.02 -0.32 6.27
N ASN A 51 11.93 -1.19 5.85
CA ASN A 51 11.70 -2.02 4.67
C ASN A 51 10.45 -2.90 4.85
N SER A 52 9.68 -3.00 3.79
CA SER A 52 8.45 -3.82 3.72
C SER A 52 7.31 -3.37 4.66
N CYS A 53 7.43 -2.21 5.32
CA CYS A 53 6.37 -1.63 6.13
C CYS A 53 5.85 -0.35 5.48
N TRP A 54 4.53 -0.24 5.34
CA TRP A 54 3.87 0.85 4.65
C TRP A 54 2.70 1.39 5.47
N ASP A 55 2.58 2.71 5.47
CA ASP A 55 1.46 3.42 6.06
C ASP A 55 0.49 3.88 4.98
N TYR A 56 -0.79 3.86 5.29
CA TYR A 56 -1.84 4.37 4.41
C TYR A 56 -2.14 5.83 4.76
N GLY A 57 -2.01 6.72 3.79
CA GLY A 57 -2.48 8.09 3.92
C GLY A 57 -4.01 8.20 3.82
N PRO A 58 -4.56 9.42 3.91
CA PRO A 58 -6.01 9.64 3.94
C PRO A 58 -6.77 9.01 2.76
N LEU A 59 -6.23 9.09 1.54
CA LEU A 59 -6.85 8.46 0.37
C LEU A 59 -6.61 6.94 0.33
N GLY A 60 -5.46 6.50 0.82
CA GLY A 60 -5.12 5.08 0.86
C GLY A 60 -6.00 4.29 1.82
N VAL A 61 -6.31 4.84 3.01
CA VAL A 61 -7.18 4.18 3.97
C VAL A 61 -8.60 4.02 3.45
N GLU A 62 -9.13 5.00 2.71
CA GLU A 62 -10.47 4.89 2.09
C GLU A 62 -10.52 3.77 1.05
N ILE A 63 -9.50 3.67 0.20
CA ILE A 63 -9.39 2.55 -0.77
C ILE A 63 -9.28 1.22 -0.03
N LYS A 64 -8.44 1.13 0.99
CA LYS A 64 -8.27 -0.08 1.80
C LYS A 64 -9.59 -0.55 2.40
N LEU A 65 -10.35 0.36 3.00
CA LEU A 65 -11.65 0.05 3.59
C LEU A 65 -12.66 -0.38 2.53
N ALA A 66 -12.72 0.33 1.40
CA ALA A 66 -13.59 -0.01 0.30
C ALA A 66 -13.30 -1.42 -0.29
N VAL A 67 -12.03 -1.77 -0.46
CA VAL A 67 -11.63 -3.12 -0.90
C VAL A 67 -12.02 -4.18 0.11
N LYS A 68 -11.80 -3.94 1.40
CA LYS A 68 -12.19 -4.89 2.47
C LYS A 68 -13.71 -5.09 2.52
N ASP A 69 -14.48 -4.00 2.41
CA ASP A 69 -15.94 -4.06 2.42
C ASP A 69 -16.48 -4.80 1.19
N ALA A 70 -15.95 -4.51 0.01
CA ALA A 70 -16.32 -5.20 -1.21
C ALA A 70 -16.00 -6.71 -1.14
N TRP A 71 -14.83 -7.05 -0.63
CA TRP A 71 -14.43 -8.44 -0.41
C TRP A 71 -15.36 -9.15 0.59
N TRP A 72 -15.63 -8.52 1.74
CA TRP A 72 -16.52 -9.08 2.75
C TRP A 72 -17.91 -9.34 2.20
N LYS A 73 -18.50 -8.37 1.51
CA LYS A 73 -19.82 -8.52 0.87
C LYS A 73 -19.84 -9.61 -0.18
N ALA A 74 -18.81 -9.68 -1.02
CA ALA A 74 -18.73 -10.71 -2.05
C ALA A 74 -18.61 -12.11 -1.45
N MET A 75 -17.86 -12.28 -0.37
CA MET A 75 -17.60 -13.60 0.22
C MET A 75 -18.68 -14.07 1.17
N THR A 76 -19.34 -13.17 1.93
CA THR A 76 -20.31 -13.56 2.94
C THR A 76 -21.76 -13.32 2.52
N HIS A 77 -22.04 -12.19 1.82
CA HIS A 77 -23.44 -11.83 1.52
C HIS A 77 -23.93 -12.34 0.17
N GLN A 78 -23.02 -12.74 -0.72
CA GLN A 78 -23.39 -13.28 -2.04
C GLN A 78 -23.38 -14.82 -2.09
N HIS A 79 -23.05 -15.46 -0.96
CA HIS A 79 -23.03 -16.91 -0.82
C HIS A 79 -23.95 -17.33 0.32
N ASP A 80 -24.84 -18.27 0.06
CA ASP A 80 -25.80 -18.78 1.04
C ASP A 80 -25.17 -19.81 2.01
N ASP A 81 -23.99 -20.31 1.68
CA ASP A 81 -23.26 -21.36 2.40
C ASP A 81 -22.04 -20.83 3.16
N VAL A 82 -21.88 -19.50 3.24
CA VAL A 82 -20.72 -18.87 3.91
C VAL A 82 -21.19 -17.94 5.02
N GLU A 83 -20.70 -18.18 6.22
CA GLU A 83 -20.88 -17.31 7.38
C GLU A 83 -19.60 -16.54 7.71
N GLY A 84 -19.74 -15.26 8.06
CA GLY A 84 -18.62 -14.41 8.41
C GLY A 84 -18.30 -14.48 9.90
N VAL A 85 -17.02 -14.69 10.23
CA VAL A 85 -16.50 -14.66 11.61
C VAL A 85 -15.31 -13.72 11.72
N ASP A 86 -15.35 -12.79 12.65
CA ASP A 86 -14.21 -11.95 13.04
C ASP A 86 -13.61 -12.47 14.33
N ALA A 87 -12.71 -13.43 14.22
CA ALA A 87 -12.07 -14.08 15.37
C ALA A 87 -10.86 -13.30 15.87
N SER A 88 -10.59 -13.36 17.17
CA SER A 88 -9.38 -12.81 17.76
C SER A 88 -8.14 -13.51 17.23
N ILE A 89 -7.08 -12.74 16.95
CA ILE A 89 -5.76 -13.27 16.59
C ILE A 89 -5.11 -13.96 17.79
N LEU A 90 -5.36 -13.43 19.01
CA LEU A 90 -4.88 -14.05 20.26
C LEU A 90 -5.81 -15.19 20.66
N MET A 91 -5.26 -16.39 20.70
CA MET A 91 -5.99 -17.62 20.99
C MET A 91 -5.34 -18.39 22.14
N HIS A 92 -6.12 -19.29 22.77
CA HIS A 92 -5.56 -20.19 23.78
C HIS A 92 -4.51 -21.10 23.15
N PRO A 93 -3.35 -21.36 23.79
CA PRO A 93 -2.27 -22.18 23.22
C PRO A 93 -2.70 -23.57 22.73
N ARG A 94 -3.69 -24.19 23.34
CA ARG A 94 -4.23 -25.48 22.92
C ARG A 94 -4.82 -25.49 21.51
N VAL A 95 -5.22 -24.33 20.97
CA VAL A 95 -5.68 -24.21 19.57
C VAL A 95 -4.54 -24.53 18.62
N TRP A 96 -3.35 -24.05 18.94
CA TRP A 96 -2.14 -24.28 18.13
C TRP A 96 -1.59 -25.69 18.29
N GLU A 97 -1.75 -26.29 19.47
CA GLU A 97 -1.44 -27.70 19.68
C GLU A 97 -2.39 -28.59 18.87
N ALA A 98 -3.70 -28.37 18.96
CA ALA A 98 -4.71 -29.18 18.28
C ALA A 98 -4.60 -29.07 16.75
N SER A 99 -4.23 -27.91 16.22
CA SER A 99 -4.00 -27.69 14.78
C SER A 99 -2.64 -28.20 14.27
N GLY A 100 -1.77 -28.69 15.17
CA GLY A 100 -0.44 -29.19 14.83
C GLY A 100 0.61 -28.12 14.56
N HIS A 101 0.29 -26.83 14.71
CA HIS A 101 1.24 -25.76 14.44
C HIS A 101 2.44 -25.79 15.40
N VAL A 102 2.22 -26.12 16.68
CA VAL A 102 3.31 -26.16 17.67
C VAL A 102 4.36 -27.21 17.33
N ALA A 103 3.94 -28.36 16.79
CA ALA A 103 4.85 -29.46 16.47
C ALA A 103 5.58 -29.26 15.11
N ASN A 104 4.98 -28.50 14.20
CA ASN A 104 5.43 -28.40 12.82
C ASN A 104 5.92 -27.00 12.42
N PHE A 105 5.95 -26.06 13.35
CA PHE A 105 6.44 -24.70 13.09
C PHE A 105 7.98 -24.67 13.18
N THR A 106 8.62 -25.22 12.18
CA THR A 106 10.06 -25.12 11.98
C THR A 106 10.31 -24.39 10.66
N ASP A 107 10.39 -23.06 10.72
CA ASP A 107 10.90 -22.30 9.58
C ASP A 107 12.40 -22.59 9.44
N PRO A 108 12.88 -23.07 8.29
CA PRO A 108 14.30 -23.20 8.06
C PRO A 108 14.93 -21.79 8.10
N LEU A 109 15.84 -21.59 9.04
CA LEU A 109 16.69 -20.39 9.03
C LEU A 109 17.58 -20.49 7.79
N VAL A 110 17.40 -19.58 6.86
CA VAL A 110 18.26 -19.44 5.68
C VAL A 110 19.28 -18.37 6.03
N ASP A 111 20.55 -18.77 6.18
CA ASP A 111 21.69 -17.87 6.34
C ASP A 111 22.02 -17.13 5.04
#